data_294c53f03e57f03a683c2c4a1781e2ee
#
_entry.id   294c53f03e57f03a683c2c4a1781e2ee
#
_cell.length_a   1.000
_cell.length_b   1.000
_cell.length_c   1.000
_cell.angle_alpha   90.00
_cell.angle_beta   90.00
_cell.angle_gamma   90.00
#
_symmetry.space_group_name_H-M   'P 1'
#
loop_
_entity.id
_entity.type
_entity.pdbx_description
1 polymer ?
#
loop_
_entity_poly.entity_id
_entity_poly.type
_entity_poly.pdbx_seq_one_letter_code
_entity_poly.pdbx_strand_id
1 'polypeptide(L)'
;MKGIYNHSEISSREGLSLQRGMNYRPNNKSYSILLMSVRPGAPYNDGFDKQGKRLIYEGEDVSRREKELPKEFDQPLFTSTGKLTNNAMFFKAAEDYKLARRKNPEKVRVYEKIANNIWSDKGYFKLVDIEYRFINSEKRKVFKFILLPISVKETREETEEFEFSRRIPTEIKKQVWERDDGKCVKCGATQNLHFDHIIPWTKGGSSLDAKNIQILCGKHNIQKTNKIQ
;
A
#
# COMPACT_ATOMS: atom_id res chain seq x y z
N MET A 1 -14.40 -2.06 0.33
CA MET A 1 -13.88 -2.72 1.55
C MET A 1 -12.43 -3.09 1.31
N LYS A 2 -11.57 -2.85 2.32
CA LYS A 2 -10.15 -3.25 2.31
C LYS A 2 -10.09 -4.75 2.62
N GLY A 3 -9.59 -5.57 1.69
CA GLY A 3 -9.57 -7.03 1.82
C GLY A 3 -8.16 -7.61 1.79
N ILE A 4 -8.08 -8.92 1.99
CA ILE A 4 -6.87 -9.71 1.82
C ILE A 4 -7.02 -10.49 0.52
N TYR A 5 -5.99 -10.51 -0.29
CA TYR A 5 -6.00 -11.09 -1.62
C TYR A 5 -4.70 -11.85 -1.90
N ASN A 6 -4.75 -12.88 -2.72
CA ASN A 6 -3.55 -13.37 -3.37
C ASN A 6 -3.23 -12.51 -4.62
N HIS A 7 -2.07 -12.70 -5.21
CA HIS A 7 -1.62 -11.87 -6.35
C HIS A 7 -2.52 -12.03 -7.59
N SER A 8 -3.05 -13.22 -7.85
CA SER A 8 -3.95 -13.45 -8.99
C SER A 8 -5.31 -12.77 -8.79
N GLU A 9 -5.83 -12.76 -7.56
CA GLU A 9 -7.05 -12.04 -7.22
C GLU A 9 -6.88 -10.51 -7.38
N ILE A 10 -5.71 -9.95 -7.00
CA ILE A 10 -5.42 -8.54 -7.27
C ILE A 10 -5.40 -8.28 -8.78
N SER A 11 -4.70 -9.12 -9.53
CA SER A 11 -4.60 -8.99 -11.00
C SER A 11 -5.97 -9.05 -11.66
N SER A 12 -6.82 -9.98 -11.25
CA SER A 12 -8.20 -10.09 -11.74
C SER A 12 -9.04 -8.87 -11.37
N ARG A 13 -8.94 -8.41 -10.12
CA ARG A 13 -9.64 -7.22 -9.61
C ARG A 13 -9.24 -5.94 -10.35
N GLU A 14 -7.95 -5.81 -10.65
CA GLU A 14 -7.42 -4.67 -11.38
C GLU A 14 -7.53 -4.82 -12.91
N GLY A 15 -7.92 -6.00 -13.41
CA GLY A 15 -8.06 -6.26 -14.84
C GLY A 15 -6.75 -6.19 -15.60
N LEU A 16 -5.62 -6.53 -14.94
CA LEU A 16 -4.29 -6.48 -15.53
C LEU A 16 -3.29 -7.35 -14.76
N SER A 17 -2.22 -7.80 -15.42
CA SER A 17 -1.11 -8.51 -14.77
C SER A 17 -0.17 -7.51 -14.09
N LEU A 18 -0.12 -7.53 -12.76
CA LEU A 18 0.71 -6.65 -11.93
C LEU A 18 2.08 -7.30 -11.69
N GLN A 19 3.00 -7.19 -12.66
CA GLN A 19 4.35 -7.77 -12.54
C GLN A 19 5.37 -6.84 -11.87
N ARG A 20 5.06 -5.53 -11.75
CA ARG A 20 5.94 -4.51 -11.19
C ARG A 20 5.37 -3.91 -9.93
N GLY A 21 6.25 -3.41 -9.06
CA GLY A 21 5.86 -2.66 -7.86
C GLY A 21 5.13 -1.36 -8.17
N MET A 22 5.53 -0.67 -9.23
CA MET A 22 4.96 0.61 -9.67
C MET A 22 4.21 0.46 -10.99
N ASN A 23 2.99 0.98 -11.06
CA ASN A 23 2.13 0.94 -12.25
C ASN A 23 1.37 2.26 -12.37
N TYR A 24 1.88 3.18 -13.20
CA TYR A 24 1.26 4.48 -13.42
C TYR A 24 0.07 4.34 -14.35
N ARG A 25 -1.14 4.64 -13.86
CA ARG A 25 -2.43 4.60 -14.61
C ARG A 25 -2.54 3.46 -15.63
N PRO A 26 -2.32 2.21 -15.21
CA PRO A 26 -2.29 1.09 -16.15
C PRO A 26 -3.66 0.94 -16.82
N ASN A 27 -3.68 0.57 -18.09
CA ASN A 27 -4.89 0.40 -18.90
C ASN A 27 -5.84 1.63 -18.85
N ASN A 28 -5.28 2.84 -18.86
CA ASN A 28 -6.02 4.12 -18.80
C ASN A 28 -6.90 4.28 -17.56
N LYS A 29 -6.56 3.62 -16.45
CA LYS A 29 -7.26 3.82 -15.17
C LYS A 29 -7.15 5.28 -14.70
N SER A 30 -8.13 5.73 -13.93
CA SER A 30 -8.12 7.05 -13.28
C SER A 30 -7.22 7.12 -12.05
N TYR A 31 -6.51 6.03 -11.72
CA TYR A 31 -5.58 5.91 -10.59
C TYR A 31 -4.39 5.01 -10.93
N SER A 32 -3.31 5.23 -10.21
CA SER A 32 -2.10 4.40 -10.26
C SER A 32 -2.13 3.30 -9.21
N ILE A 33 -1.26 2.29 -9.34
CA ILE A 33 -1.19 1.15 -8.41
C ILE A 33 0.24 0.97 -7.91
N LEU A 34 0.39 0.80 -6.60
CA LEU A 34 1.66 0.44 -5.94
C LEU A 34 1.52 -0.88 -5.19
N LEU A 35 2.51 -1.74 -5.38
CA LEU A 35 2.71 -2.98 -4.64
C LEU A 35 3.89 -2.78 -3.70
N MET A 36 3.66 -2.63 -2.39
CA MET A 36 4.69 -2.36 -1.39
C MET A 36 5.02 -3.59 -0.54
N SER A 37 6.22 -3.61 0.03
CA SER A 37 6.63 -4.63 0.99
C SER A 37 7.50 -4.02 2.08
N VAL A 38 7.07 -4.14 3.34
CA VAL A 38 7.81 -3.71 4.53
C VAL A 38 8.49 -4.88 5.26
N ARG A 39 8.57 -6.07 4.62
CA ARG A 39 9.17 -7.27 5.22
C ARG A 39 10.68 -7.13 5.37
N PRO A 40 11.31 -7.78 6.37
CA PRO A 40 12.76 -7.91 6.39
C PRO A 40 13.30 -8.48 5.07
N GLY A 41 14.37 -7.89 4.53
CA GLY A 41 14.93 -8.26 3.24
C GLY A 41 14.10 -7.85 2.00
N ALA A 42 13.10 -6.99 2.16
CA ALA A 42 12.44 -6.36 1.01
C ALA A 42 13.45 -5.55 0.17
N PRO A 43 13.33 -5.55 -1.17
CA PRO A 43 14.30 -4.90 -2.04
C PRO A 43 14.31 -3.37 -1.92
N TYR A 44 13.23 -2.78 -1.39
CA TYR A 44 13.02 -1.34 -1.28
C TYR A 44 12.65 -0.95 0.16
N ASN A 45 13.00 0.28 0.54
CA ASN A 45 12.67 0.88 1.83
C ASN A 45 11.29 1.55 1.81
N ASP A 46 10.25 0.74 1.59
CA ASP A 46 8.87 1.20 1.71
C ASP A 46 8.44 1.24 3.17
N GLY A 47 7.59 2.18 3.54
CA GLY A 47 7.05 2.20 4.89
C GLY A 47 6.31 3.48 5.23
N PHE A 48 5.76 3.51 6.43
CA PHE A 48 5.18 4.73 6.97
C PHE A 48 6.22 5.53 7.74
N ASP A 49 6.06 6.86 7.77
CA ASP A 49 6.87 7.74 8.60
C ASP A 49 6.71 7.39 10.09
N LYS A 50 7.56 7.95 10.97
CA LYS A 50 7.55 7.69 12.42
C LYS A 50 6.19 7.99 13.08
N GLN A 51 5.43 8.91 12.51
CA GLN A 51 4.09 9.27 12.98
C GLN A 51 3.02 8.38 12.34
N GLY A 52 3.42 7.52 11.36
CA GLY A 52 2.55 6.64 10.62
C GLY A 52 1.59 7.39 9.69
N LYS A 53 1.70 8.69 9.47
CA LYS A 53 0.78 9.54 8.70
C LYS A 53 1.03 9.50 7.18
N ARG A 54 2.29 9.34 6.78
CA ARG A 54 2.71 9.35 5.38
C ARG A 54 3.25 8.00 4.99
N LEU A 55 2.82 7.49 3.86
CA LEU A 55 3.48 6.38 3.22
C LEU A 55 4.64 6.93 2.39
N ILE A 56 5.84 6.43 2.64
CA ILE A 56 7.04 6.70 1.86
C ILE A 56 7.29 5.45 1.02
N TYR A 57 7.20 5.60 -0.29
CA TYR A 57 7.41 4.53 -1.25
C TYR A 57 8.71 4.79 -2.03
N GLU A 58 9.60 3.80 -2.10
CA GLU A 58 10.84 3.89 -2.86
C GLU A 58 10.60 3.55 -4.33
N GLY A 59 11.22 4.30 -5.23
CA GLY A 59 11.12 4.09 -6.67
C GLY A 59 11.71 2.77 -7.14
N GLU A 60 11.43 2.41 -8.40
CA GLU A 60 11.95 1.19 -9.01
C GLU A 60 13.39 1.36 -9.52
N ASP A 61 14.18 0.32 -9.36
CA ASP A 61 15.55 0.26 -9.87
C ASP A 61 15.59 0.04 -11.39
N VAL A 62 16.76 0.20 -11.97
CA VAL A 62 17.05 -0.21 -13.35
C VAL A 62 16.67 -1.70 -13.52
N SER A 63 16.14 -2.05 -14.67
CA SER A 63 15.78 -3.43 -14.96
C SER A 63 17.02 -4.35 -14.89
N ARG A 64 16.87 -5.53 -14.27
CA ARG A 64 17.92 -6.56 -14.29
C ARG A 64 18.30 -7.05 -15.70
N ARG A 65 17.44 -6.82 -16.69
CA ARG A 65 17.74 -7.08 -18.09
C ARG A 65 18.73 -6.07 -18.68
N GLU A 66 18.81 -4.87 -18.09
CA GLU A 66 19.71 -3.80 -18.53
C GLU A 66 20.99 -3.74 -17.70
N LYS A 67 20.90 -4.09 -16.41
CA LYS A 67 22.02 -4.08 -15.47
C LYS A 67 21.98 -5.30 -14.55
N GLU A 68 23.12 -5.98 -14.42
CA GLU A 68 23.23 -7.16 -13.56
C GLU A 68 23.02 -6.83 -12.07
N LEU A 69 23.58 -5.70 -11.64
CA LEU A 69 23.48 -5.18 -10.27
C LEU A 69 22.71 -3.85 -10.25
N PRO A 70 21.36 -3.86 -10.32
CA PRO A 70 20.55 -2.65 -10.44
C PRO A 70 20.76 -1.65 -9.30
N LYS A 71 21.12 -2.11 -8.11
CA LYS A 71 21.32 -1.28 -6.92
C LYS A 71 22.64 -0.47 -6.92
N GLU A 72 23.50 -0.67 -7.86
CA GLU A 72 24.72 0.14 -8.05
C GLU A 72 24.45 1.41 -8.88
N PHE A 73 23.26 1.55 -9.42
CA PHE A 73 22.88 2.67 -10.28
C PHE A 73 21.81 3.55 -9.65
N ASP A 74 21.84 4.82 -10.00
CA ASP A 74 20.74 5.75 -9.70
C ASP A 74 19.43 5.21 -10.27
N GLN A 75 18.33 5.42 -9.57
CA GLN A 75 17.01 5.04 -10.08
C GLN A 75 16.66 5.89 -11.31
N PRO A 76 16.24 5.26 -12.43
CA PRO A 76 16.19 5.92 -13.72
C PRO A 76 14.87 6.69 -13.94
N LEU A 77 14.97 7.81 -14.68
CA LEU A 77 13.81 8.50 -15.28
C LEU A 77 13.45 7.93 -16.65
N PHE A 78 14.45 7.40 -17.36
CA PHE A 78 14.27 6.86 -18.71
C PHE A 78 14.79 5.41 -18.77
N THR A 79 14.14 4.63 -19.60
CA THR A 79 14.67 3.30 -20.00
C THR A 79 15.87 3.46 -20.94
N SER A 80 16.62 2.39 -21.19
CA SER A 80 17.70 2.36 -22.20
C SER A 80 17.22 2.74 -23.62
N THR A 81 15.92 2.59 -23.89
CA THR A 81 15.30 2.97 -25.17
C THR A 81 14.71 4.39 -25.18
N GLY A 82 14.99 5.21 -24.15
CA GLY A 82 14.53 6.60 -24.05
C GLY A 82 13.06 6.77 -23.64
N LYS A 83 12.34 5.71 -23.28
CA LYS A 83 10.96 5.81 -22.78
C LYS A 83 10.94 6.20 -21.30
N LEU A 84 9.92 6.95 -20.89
CA LEU A 84 9.71 7.27 -19.47
C LEU A 84 9.50 6.00 -18.65
N THR A 85 10.18 5.92 -17.50
CA THR A 85 9.91 4.87 -16.48
C THR A 85 8.68 5.24 -15.65
N ASN A 86 8.20 4.31 -14.83
CA ASN A 86 7.20 4.64 -13.82
C ASN A 86 7.71 5.71 -12.86
N ASN A 87 9.01 5.68 -12.46
CA ASN A 87 9.61 6.74 -11.65
C ASN A 87 9.36 8.12 -12.25
N ALA A 88 9.62 8.29 -13.56
CA ALA A 88 9.44 9.56 -14.25
C ALA A 88 7.96 10.00 -14.29
N MET A 89 7.05 9.07 -14.51
CA MET A 89 5.62 9.38 -14.58
C MET A 89 5.06 9.78 -13.22
N PHE A 90 5.42 9.07 -12.16
CA PHE A 90 5.05 9.42 -10.79
C PHE A 90 5.73 10.73 -10.35
N PHE A 91 7.02 10.92 -10.69
CA PHE A 91 7.77 12.16 -10.43
C PHE A 91 7.04 13.37 -11.02
N LYS A 92 6.75 13.30 -12.34
CA LYS A 92 6.03 14.38 -13.03
C LYS A 92 4.66 14.66 -12.39
N ALA A 93 3.91 13.63 -12.03
CA ALA A 93 2.59 13.80 -11.42
C ALA A 93 2.67 14.49 -10.04
N ALA A 94 3.68 14.15 -9.21
CA ALA A 94 3.91 14.77 -7.92
C ALA A 94 4.37 16.22 -8.07
N GLU A 95 5.32 16.47 -8.98
CA GLU A 95 5.87 17.79 -9.25
C GLU A 95 4.82 18.75 -9.83
N ASP A 96 4.01 18.30 -10.80
CA ASP A 96 2.92 19.08 -11.37
C ASP A 96 1.87 19.45 -10.32
N TYR A 97 1.61 18.57 -9.34
CA TYR A 97 0.73 18.88 -8.21
C TYR A 97 1.37 19.91 -7.26
N LYS A 98 2.62 19.72 -6.89
CA LYS A 98 3.38 20.61 -6.00
C LYS A 98 3.53 22.03 -6.56
N LEU A 99 3.68 22.14 -7.88
CA LEU A 99 3.81 23.42 -8.60
C LEU A 99 2.45 23.99 -9.05
N ALA A 100 1.34 23.47 -8.54
CA ALA A 100 -0.04 23.86 -8.88
C ALA A 100 -0.37 23.81 -10.40
N ARG A 101 0.42 23.07 -11.20
CA ARG A 101 0.13 22.78 -12.62
C ARG A 101 -0.99 21.75 -12.77
N ARG A 102 -1.29 21.04 -11.71
CA ARG A 102 -2.33 20.03 -11.60
C ARG A 102 -3.19 20.29 -10.36
N LYS A 103 -4.51 20.37 -10.53
CA LYS A 103 -5.46 20.67 -9.45
C LYS A 103 -5.52 19.58 -8.38
N ASN A 104 -5.54 18.30 -8.79
CA ASN A 104 -5.68 17.16 -7.90
C ASN A 104 -4.41 16.31 -7.90
N PRO A 105 -3.95 15.82 -6.74
CA PRO A 105 -2.83 14.89 -6.68
C PRO A 105 -3.16 13.59 -7.41
N GLU A 106 -2.14 12.84 -7.82
CA GLU A 106 -2.33 11.51 -8.38
C GLU A 106 -2.95 10.59 -7.33
N LYS A 107 -4.06 9.95 -7.68
CA LYS A 107 -4.72 8.94 -6.87
C LYS A 107 -4.02 7.61 -7.05
N VAL A 108 -3.64 6.98 -5.95
CA VAL A 108 -2.84 5.75 -5.97
C VAL A 108 -3.49 4.69 -5.09
N ARG A 109 -3.76 3.51 -5.64
CA ARG A 109 -4.16 2.35 -4.86
C ARG A 109 -2.93 1.59 -4.39
N VAL A 110 -2.89 1.23 -3.11
CA VAL A 110 -1.74 0.57 -2.50
C VAL A 110 -2.11 -0.80 -1.98
N TYR A 111 -1.35 -1.81 -2.39
CA TYR A 111 -1.39 -3.16 -1.86
C TYR A 111 -0.10 -3.46 -1.12
N GLU A 112 -0.18 -3.98 0.10
CA GLU A 112 0.95 -4.35 0.94
C GLU A 112 1.11 -5.86 1.03
N LYS A 113 2.28 -6.37 0.70
CA LYS A 113 2.62 -7.78 0.85
C LYS A 113 2.81 -8.11 2.33
N ILE A 114 1.94 -8.92 2.91
CA ILE A 114 2.00 -9.34 4.32
C ILE A 114 2.62 -10.73 4.50
N ALA A 115 2.45 -11.63 3.54
CA ALA A 115 3.06 -12.95 3.51
C ALA A 115 3.39 -13.34 2.07
N ASN A 116 3.96 -14.54 1.84
CA ASN A 116 4.21 -15.00 0.47
C ASN A 116 2.88 -15.15 -0.28
N ASN A 117 2.76 -14.47 -1.42
CA ASN A 117 1.56 -14.38 -2.26
C ASN A 117 0.31 -13.82 -1.54
N ILE A 118 0.42 -13.22 -0.35
CA ILE A 118 -0.70 -12.64 0.42
C ILE A 118 -0.52 -11.13 0.53
N TRP A 119 -1.55 -10.40 0.14
CA TRP A 119 -1.57 -8.96 0.04
C TRP A 119 -2.76 -8.34 0.75
N SER A 120 -2.54 -7.24 1.43
CA SER A 120 -3.59 -6.43 2.09
C SER A 120 -3.84 -5.17 1.27
N ASP A 121 -5.09 -4.94 0.87
CA ASP A 121 -5.51 -3.68 0.25
C ASP A 121 -5.47 -2.55 1.29
N LYS A 122 -4.55 -1.60 1.12
CA LYS A 122 -4.42 -0.42 1.99
C LYS A 122 -5.41 0.70 1.62
N GLY A 123 -6.10 0.55 0.48
CA GLY A 123 -7.00 1.56 -0.08
C GLY A 123 -6.27 2.59 -0.93
N TYR A 124 -6.88 3.77 -1.05
CA TYR A 124 -6.38 4.84 -1.90
C TYR A 124 -5.57 5.88 -1.11
N PHE A 125 -4.59 6.44 -1.80
CA PHE A 125 -3.68 7.48 -1.33
C PHE A 125 -3.62 8.62 -2.34
N LYS A 126 -3.18 9.80 -1.88
CA LYS A 126 -2.82 10.98 -2.69
C LYS A 126 -1.31 11.05 -2.76
N LEU A 127 -0.72 11.05 -3.96
CA LEU A 127 0.69 11.36 -4.14
C LEU A 127 0.88 12.88 -4.04
N VAL A 128 1.48 13.33 -2.93
CA VAL A 128 1.53 14.75 -2.58
C VAL A 128 2.90 15.38 -2.72
N ASP A 129 3.97 14.58 -2.62
CA ASP A 129 5.34 15.08 -2.71
C ASP A 129 6.30 13.99 -3.22
N ILE A 130 7.50 14.41 -3.58
CA ILE A 130 8.58 13.57 -4.10
C ILE A 130 9.93 14.12 -3.66
N GLU A 131 10.84 13.23 -3.31
CA GLU A 131 12.26 13.50 -3.11
C GLU A 131 13.07 12.62 -4.05
N TYR A 132 14.02 13.21 -4.77
CA TYR A 132 15.06 12.46 -5.49
C TYR A 132 16.39 12.80 -4.84
N ARG A 133 16.90 11.91 -3.98
CA ARG A 133 18.01 12.19 -3.09
C ARG A 133 19.08 11.11 -3.12
N PHE A 134 20.31 11.53 -2.87
CA PHE A 134 21.44 10.62 -2.69
C PHE A 134 21.34 9.91 -1.34
N ILE A 135 21.50 8.57 -1.33
CA ILE A 135 21.54 7.75 -0.13
C ILE A 135 22.98 7.30 0.10
N ASN A 136 23.63 7.83 1.14
CA ASN A 136 25.03 7.57 1.44
C ASN A 136 25.35 6.08 1.64
N SER A 137 24.48 5.33 2.30
CA SER A 137 24.64 3.89 2.54
C SER A 137 24.57 3.05 1.27
N GLU A 138 23.83 3.52 0.26
CA GLU A 138 23.66 2.84 -1.03
C GLU A 138 24.53 3.43 -2.15
N LYS A 139 25.17 4.60 -1.89
CA LYS A 139 25.99 5.38 -2.83
C LYS A 139 25.30 5.68 -4.17
N ARG A 140 23.98 5.91 -4.13
CA ARG A 140 23.15 6.17 -5.31
C ARG A 140 21.98 7.12 -4.99
N LYS A 141 21.36 7.67 -6.04
CA LYS A 141 20.15 8.47 -5.92
C LYS A 141 18.91 7.57 -6.05
N VAL A 142 17.95 7.80 -5.16
CA VAL A 142 16.67 7.09 -5.16
C VAL A 142 15.51 8.07 -5.10
N PHE A 143 14.38 7.67 -5.66
CA PHE A 143 13.10 8.37 -5.52
C PHE A 143 12.41 7.95 -4.22
N LYS A 144 11.88 8.92 -3.48
CA LYS A 144 10.99 8.70 -2.33
C LYS A 144 9.67 9.43 -2.61
N PHE A 145 8.66 8.68 -2.97
CA PHE A 145 7.31 9.16 -3.22
C PHE A 145 6.55 9.26 -1.91
N ILE A 146 5.99 10.42 -1.61
CA ILE A 146 5.30 10.71 -0.36
C ILE A 146 3.80 10.73 -0.62
N LEU A 147 3.09 9.81 0.04
CA LEU A 147 1.67 9.60 -0.16
C LEU A 147 0.89 9.78 1.15
N LEU A 148 -0.23 10.47 1.05
CA LEU A 148 -1.20 10.60 2.13
C LEU A 148 -2.42 9.71 1.87
N PRO A 149 -2.95 9.02 2.88
CA PRO A 149 -4.16 8.22 2.71
C PRO A 149 -5.35 9.10 2.34
N ILE A 150 -6.20 8.60 1.45
CA ILE A 150 -7.51 9.20 1.20
C ILE A 150 -8.48 8.62 2.23
N SER A 151 -9.02 9.48 3.08
CA SER A 151 -10.10 9.14 4.01
C SER A 151 -11.40 8.87 3.24
N VAL A 152 -12.19 7.89 3.68
CA VAL A 152 -13.54 7.63 3.12
C VAL A 152 -14.50 8.78 3.45
N LYS A 153 -14.06 9.72 4.31
CA LYS A 153 -14.87 10.85 4.79
C LYS A 153 -14.28 12.20 4.42
N GLU A 154 -13.91 12.42 3.17
CA GLU A 154 -13.55 13.78 2.69
C GLU A 154 -14.72 14.79 2.73
N THR A 155 -15.77 14.53 3.49
CA THR A 155 -16.93 15.44 3.68
C THR A 155 -17.11 15.98 5.10
N ARG A 156 -16.20 15.71 6.07
CA ARG A 156 -16.26 16.32 7.41
C ARG A 156 -14.86 16.47 8.02
N GLU A 157 -14.53 17.70 8.41
CA GLU A 157 -13.22 18.22 8.84
C GLU A 157 -12.64 17.70 10.19
N GLU A 158 -13.13 16.61 10.78
CA GLU A 158 -12.74 16.21 12.15
C GLU A 158 -12.19 14.78 12.32
N THR A 159 -11.64 14.11 11.29
CA THR A 159 -11.34 12.67 11.43
C THR A 159 -9.92 12.23 11.08
N GLU A 160 -8.93 13.10 10.86
CA GLU A 160 -7.57 12.69 10.46
C GLU A 160 -6.84 11.90 11.57
N GLU A 161 -6.99 12.27 12.82
CA GLU A 161 -6.38 11.58 13.95
C GLU A 161 -7.05 10.23 14.27
N PHE A 162 -8.36 10.14 14.05
CA PHE A 162 -9.17 8.96 14.34
C PHE A 162 -8.99 7.81 13.34
N GLU A 163 -8.78 8.08 12.05
CA GLU A 163 -8.55 7.03 11.05
C GLU A 163 -7.17 6.42 11.14
N PHE A 164 -6.20 7.18 11.64
CA PHE A 164 -4.83 6.74 11.76
C PHE A 164 -4.67 5.66 12.82
N SER A 165 -5.31 5.84 13.95
CA SER A 165 -5.32 4.91 15.08
C SER A 165 -6.16 3.64 14.82
N ARG A 166 -7.07 3.66 13.84
CA ARG A 166 -7.86 2.50 13.41
C ARG A 166 -7.10 1.54 12.49
N ARG A 167 -5.92 1.90 12.01
CA ARG A 167 -5.13 1.02 11.14
C ARG A 167 -4.46 -0.09 11.92
N ILE A 168 -4.67 -1.31 11.48
CA ILE A 168 -4.00 -2.48 12.03
C ILE A 168 -2.58 -2.52 11.45
N PRO A 169 -1.52 -2.47 12.29
CA PRO A 169 -0.13 -2.57 11.86
C PRO A 169 0.16 -3.89 11.14
N THR A 170 1.18 -3.89 10.29
CA THR A 170 1.59 -5.05 9.50
C THR A 170 1.95 -6.25 10.36
N GLU A 171 2.69 -6.01 11.47
CA GLU A 171 3.09 -7.09 12.37
C GLU A 171 1.88 -7.74 13.06
N ILE A 172 0.88 -6.94 13.45
CA ILE A 172 -0.38 -7.46 14.00
C ILE A 172 -1.13 -8.29 12.95
N LYS A 173 -1.15 -7.82 11.69
CA LYS A 173 -1.79 -8.57 10.59
C LYS A 173 -1.11 -9.93 10.34
N LYS A 174 0.23 -9.98 10.41
CA LYS A 174 0.98 -11.23 10.26
C LYS A 174 0.64 -12.21 11.39
N GLN A 175 0.70 -11.74 12.64
CA GLN A 175 0.35 -12.55 13.81
C GLN A 175 -1.09 -13.12 13.70
N VAL A 176 -2.05 -12.28 13.32
CA VAL A 176 -3.44 -12.71 13.14
C VAL A 176 -3.59 -13.68 11.97
N TRP A 177 -2.86 -13.44 10.85
CA TRP A 177 -2.87 -14.34 9.71
C TRP A 177 -2.36 -15.74 10.07
N GLU A 178 -1.24 -15.81 10.78
CA GLU A 178 -0.65 -17.08 11.26
C GLU A 178 -1.56 -17.77 12.28
N ARG A 179 -2.09 -17.04 13.26
CA ARG A 179 -3.00 -17.57 14.29
C ARG A 179 -4.28 -18.14 13.70
N ASP A 180 -4.91 -17.44 12.76
CA ASP A 180 -6.22 -17.80 12.17
C ASP A 180 -6.06 -18.72 10.94
N ASP A 181 -4.83 -19.17 10.64
CA ASP A 181 -4.48 -20.05 9.51
C ASP A 181 -5.03 -19.53 8.17
N GLY A 182 -5.05 -18.21 7.98
CA GLY A 182 -5.56 -17.56 6.78
C GLY A 182 -7.02 -17.87 6.46
N LYS A 183 -7.84 -18.13 7.49
CA LYS A 183 -9.24 -18.55 7.36
C LYS A 183 -10.19 -17.65 8.15
N CYS A 184 -11.42 -17.55 7.70
CA CYS A 184 -12.49 -16.95 8.50
C CYS A 184 -12.70 -17.75 9.79
N VAL A 185 -12.50 -17.12 10.95
CA VAL A 185 -12.67 -17.79 12.27
C VAL A 185 -14.07 -18.28 12.54
N LYS A 186 -15.08 -17.84 11.76
CA LYS A 186 -16.49 -18.26 11.93
C LYS A 186 -16.87 -19.47 11.07
N CYS A 187 -16.33 -19.59 9.85
CA CYS A 187 -16.78 -20.64 8.91
C CYS A 187 -15.65 -21.31 8.14
N GLY A 188 -14.39 -20.98 8.39
CA GLY A 188 -13.25 -21.59 7.71
C GLY A 188 -13.06 -21.16 6.25
N ALA A 189 -13.86 -20.23 5.72
CA ALA A 189 -13.68 -19.73 4.35
C ALA A 189 -12.29 -19.13 4.16
N THR A 190 -11.67 -19.40 3.00
CA THR A 190 -10.31 -18.96 2.63
C THR A 190 -10.31 -17.84 1.59
N GLN A 191 -11.49 -17.40 1.14
CA GLN A 191 -11.65 -16.35 0.13
C GLN A 191 -12.42 -15.15 0.69
N ASN A 192 -12.26 -13.99 0.06
CA ASN A 192 -12.91 -12.73 0.45
C ASN A 192 -12.71 -12.42 1.94
N LEU A 193 -11.46 -12.49 2.40
CA LEU A 193 -11.08 -12.30 3.79
C LEU A 193 -10.80 -10.82 4.12
N HIS A 194 -11.10 -10.45 5.37
CA HIS A 194 -10.90 -9.12 5.94
C HIS A 194 -10.36 -9.24 7.35
N PHE A 195 -9.42 -8.34 7.73
CA PHE A 195 -9.09 -8.12 9.14
C PHE A 195 -10.17 -7.26 9.77
N ASP A 196 -10.69 -7.69 10.88
CA ASP A 196 -11.75 -7.03 11.64
C ASP A 196 -11.41 -6.93 13.13
N HIS A 197 -11.88 -5.87 13.79
CA HIS A 197 -11.71 -5.71 15.24
C HIS A 197 -12.79 -6.47 15.99
N ILE A 198 -12.44 -7.35 16.91
CA ILE A 198 -13.38 -8.10 17.78
C ILE A 198 -14.21 -7.10 18.58
N ILE A 199 -13.56 -6.22 19.33
CA ILE A 199 -14.16 -5.01 19.90
C ILE A 199 -13.98 -3.89 18.87
N PRO A 200 -15.07 -3.33 18.34
CA PRO A 200 -14.95 -2.26 17.35
C PRO A 200 -14.11 -1.08 17.87
N TRP A 201 -13.33 -0.48 16.98
CA TRP A 201 -12.53 0.71 17.30
C TRP A 201 -13.38 1.82 17.95
N THR A 202 -14.57 2.06 17.42
CA THR A 202 -15.53 3.06 17.97
C THR A 202 -16.02 2.76 19.40
N LYS A 203 -15.70 1.56 19.91
CA LYS A 203 -16.02 1.09 21.27
C LYS A 203 -14.76 0.84 22.10
N GLY A 204 -13.62 1.45 21.72
CA GLY A 204 -12.37 1.36 22.46
C GLY A 204 -11.50 0.15 22.13
N GLY A 205 -11.79 -0.59 21.06
CA GLY A 205 -10.98 -1.71 20.61
C GLY A 205 -9.62 -1.27 20.06
N SER A 206 -8.53 -1.90 20.50
CA SER A 206 -7.17 -1.59 20.05
C SER A 206 -6.87 -2.20 18.70
N SER A 207 -6.21 -1.43 17.80
CA SER A 207 -5.60 -1.94 16.56
C SER A 207 -4.21 -2.51 16.77
N LEU A 208 -3.61 -2.31 17.97
CA LEU A 208 -2.24 -2.71 18.31
C LEU A 208 -2.19 -4.03 19.05
N ASP A 209 -3.33 -4.63 19.38
CA ASP A 209 -3.42 -5.92 20.04
C ASP A 209 -3.96 -6.98 19.08
N ALA A 210 -3.13 -7.99 18.75
CA ALA A 210 -3.53 -9.10 17.90
C ALA A 210 -4.75 -9.87 18.44
N LYS A 211 -4.94 -9.90 19.78
CA LYS A 211 -6.09 -10.54 20.42
C LYS A 211 -7.41 -9.84 20.09
N ASN A 212 -7.37 -8.55 19.75
CA ASN A 212 -8.54 -7.79 19.35
C ASN A 212 -8.81 -7.81 17.84
N ILE A 213 -7.97 -8.46 17.04
CA ILE A 213 -8.12 -8.56 15.60
C ILE A 213 -8.41 -10.01 15.21
N GLN A 214 -9.27 -10.21 14.21
CA GLN A 214 -9.64 -11.52 13.67
C GLN A 214 -9.78 -11.49 12.15
N ILE A 215 -9.72 -12.67 11.51
CA ILE A 215 -10.02 -12.80 10.09
C ILE A 215 -11.49 -13.21 9.91
N LEU A 216 -12.25 -12.43 9.17
CA LEU A 216 -13.63 -12.76 8.76
C LEU A 216 -13.76 -12.78 7.24
N CYS A 217 -14.60 -13.68 6.70
CA CYS A 217 -15.03 -13.53 5.31
C CYS A 217 -16.00 -12.35 5.16
N GLY A 218 -16.17 -11.84 3.95
CA GLY A 218 -17.03 -10.68 3.68
C GLY A 218 -18.45 -10.81 4.25
N LYS A 219 -19.06 -12.01 4.19
CA LYS A 219 -20.38 -12.28 4.78
C LYS A 219 -20.39 -12.04 6.29
N HIS A 220 -19.45 -12.65 7.03
CA HIS A 220 -19.40 -12.51 8.48
C HIS A 220 -18.92 -11.13 8.92
N ASN A 221 -18.06 -10.47 8.15
CA ASN A 221 -17.65 -9.10 8.41
C ASN A 221 -18.82 -8.11 8.30
N ILE A 222 -19.67 -8.25 7.27
CA ILE A 222 -20.89 -7.44 7.11
C ILE A 222 -21.90 -7.74 8.22
N GLN A 223 -22.12 -9.01 8.56
CA GLN A 223 -23.07 -9.41 9.62
C GLN A 223 -22.66 -8.88 11.00
N LYS A 224 -21.35 -8.80 11.25
CA LYS A 224 -20.83 -8.30 12.52
C LYS A 224 -21.08 -6.79 12.69
N THR A 225 -20.88 -5.99 11.63
CA THR A 225 -20.97 -4.51 11.71
C THR A 225 -20.18 -3.95 12.90
N ASN A 226 -20.83 -3.15 13.78
CA ASN A 226 -20.25 -2.58 15.01
C ASN A 226 -20.61 -3.35 16.28
N LYS A 227 -20.93 -4.64 16.18
CA LYS A 227 -21.21 -5.51 17.34
C LYS A 227 -19.90 -6.03 17.95
N ILE A 228 -19.82 -6.07 19.27
CA ILE A 228 -18.79 -6.78 20.02
C ILE A 228 -19.08 -8.28 19.89
N GLN A 229 -18.06 -9.08 19.68
CA GLN A 229 -18.16 -10.54 19.62
C GLN A 229 -17.32 -11.17 20.68
#